data_751fb9580ccf498ff3379cd8b2ff8d76
#
_entry.id   751fb9580ccf498ff3379cd8b2ff8d76
#
_cell.length_a   1.000
_cell.length_b   1.000
_cell.length_c   1.000
_cell.angle_alpha   90.00
_cell.angle_beta   90.00
_cell.angle_gamma   90.00
#
_symmetry.space_group_name_H-M   'P 1'
#
loop_
_entity.id
_entity.type
_entity.pdbx_description
1 polymer ?
#
loop_
_entity_poly.entity_id
_entity_poly.type
_entity_poly.pdbx_seq_one_letter_code
_entity_poly.pdbx_strand_id
1 'polypeptide(L)'
;MIALGSDHGGYELKLEIKKYLDEKGIEYKDYGCDSLESVDYPVYAKKVAHAILDGECEKGILICGTGIGISITANKFKGIRAAVCTDCFTAEATRLHNDANILALGGRVVGPGLALKIVDTFLNTPFSNDERHIRRINQIETE
;
A
#
# COMPACT_ATOMS: atom_id res chain seq x y z
N MET A 1 -11.96 -1.97 -5.14
CA MET A 1 -11.75 -0.62 -4.57
C MET A 1 -10.43 -0.58 -3.82
N ILE A 2 -9.73 0.52 -3.90
CA ILE A 2 -8.43 0.72 -3.25
C ILE A 2 -8.61 1.49 -1.94
N ALA A 3 -8.00 1.00 -0.86
CA ALA A 3 -7.98 1.71 0.41
C ALA A 3 -6.74 2.62 0.47
N LEU A 4 -6.92 3.89 0.77
CA LEU A 4 -5.82 4.83 0.95
C LEU A 4 -5.73 5.27 2.40
N GLY A 5 -4.52 5.37 2.91
CA GLY A 5 -4.28 5.91 4.24
C GLY A 5 -2.89 6.52 4.32
N SER A 6 -2.77 7.57 5.13
CA SER A 6 -1.48 8.20 5.39
C SER A 6 -1.47 8.88 6.74
N ASP A 7 -0.28 9.17 7.25
CA ASP A 7 -0.12 10.17 8.28
C ASP A 7 0.16 11.53 7.63
N HIS A 8 0.52 12.53 8.45
CA HIS A 8 0.83 13.87 7.97
C HIS A 8 2.05 13.89 7.03
N GLY A 9 3.03 12.99 7.21
CA GLY A 9 4.22 12.89 6.35
C GLY A 9 3.90 12.34 4.95
N GLY A 10 2.79 11.64 4.80
CA GLY A 10 2.34 11.11 3.51
C GLY A 10 1.14 11.83 2.91
N TYR A 11 0.63 12.84 3.59
CA TYR A 11 -0.61 13.50 3.19
C TYR A 11 -0.55 14.11 1.79
N GLU A 12 0.50 14.89 1.50
CA GLU A 12 0.66 15.54 0.19
C GLU A 12 0.78 14.54 -0.94
N LEU A 13 1.56 13.47 -0.75
CA LEU A 13 1.69 12.41 -1.74
C LEU A 13 0.35 11.68 -1.93
N LYS A 14 -0.41 11.47 -0.85
CA LYS A 14 -1.74 10.86 -0.94
C LYS A 14 -2.66 11.69 -1.84
N LEU A 15 -2.60 13.02 -1.77
CA LEU A 15 -3.41 13.89 -2.66
C LEU A 15 -3.04 13.69 -4.13
N GLU A 16 -1.74 13.56 -4.44
CA GLU A 16 -1.29 13.27 -5.80
C GLU A 16 -1.78 11.90 -6.29
N ILE A 17 -1.74 10.90 -5.41
CA ILE A 17 -2.24 9.55 -5.74
C ILE A 17 -3.75 9.57 -5.97
N LYS A 18 -4.51 10.28 -5.14
CA LYS A 18 -5.96 10.43 -5.33
C LYS A 18 -6.27 11.02 -6.69
N LYS A 19 -5.55 12.07 -7.09
CA LYS A 19 -5.71 12.70 -8.40
C LYS A 19 -5.44 11.70 -9.53
N TYR A 20 -4.36 10.91 -9.40
CA TYR A 20 -4.03 9.88 -10.38
C TYR A 20 -5.15 8.82 -10.49
N LEU A 21 -5.67 8.33 -9.36
CA LEU A 21 -6.75 7.35 -9.35
C LEU A 21 -8.03 7.92 -9.96
N ASP A 22 -8.35 9.18 -9.67
CA ASP A 22 -9.49 9.87 -10.28
C ASP A 22 -9.35 9.94 -11.81
N GLU A 23 -8.17 10.33 -12.30
CA GLU A 23 -7.90 10.43 -13.74
C GLU A 23 -7.98 9.07 -14.45
N LYS A 24 -7.65 7.99 -13.76
CA LYS A 24 -7.72 6.62 -14.29
C LYS A 24 -9.08 5.95 -14.08
N GLY A 25 -10.00 6.61 -13.40
CA GLY A 25 -11.31 6.03 -13.10
C GLY A 25 -11.25 4.85 -12.13
N ILE A 26 -10.23 4.80 -11.26
CA ILE A 26 -10.06 3.74 -10.27
C ILE A 26 -10.75 4.14 -8.97
N GLU A 27 -11.70 3.33 -8.50
CA GLU A 27 -12.39 3.57 -7.24
C GLU A 27 -11.46 3.40 -6.05
N TYR A 28 -11.57 4.32 -5.10
CA TYR A 28 -10.83 4.26 -3.85
C TYR A 28 -11.64 4.86 -2.71
N LYS A 29 -11.23 4.54 -1.48
CA LYS A 29 -11.73 5.18 -0.28
C LYS A 29 -10.55 5.68 0.54
N ASP A 30 -10.62 6.94 0.94
CA ASP A 30 -9.60 7.60 1.77
C ASP A 30 -9.98 7.43 3.25
N TYR A 31 -9.14 6.71 3.99
CA TYR A 31 -9.33 6.45 5.42
C TYR A 31 -8.61 7.47 6.31
N GLY A 32 -8.02 8.50 5.73
CA GLY A 32 -7.32 9.57 6.45
C GLY A 32 -5.79 9.46 6.31
N CYS A 33 -5.03 10.40 6.85
CA CYS A 33 -5.49 11.61 7.55
C CYS A 33 -6.00 12.69 6.59
N ASP A 34 -6.52 13.77 7.16
CA ASP A 34 -7.18 14.84 6.38
C ASP A 34 -6.41 16.17 6.38
N SER A 35 -5.23 16.23 6.97
CA SER A 35 -4.45 17.45 7.07
C SER A 35 -2.97 17.17 7.30
N LEU A 36 -2.18 18.26 7.34
CA LEU A 36 -0.75 18.22 7.65
C LEU A 36 -0.46 18.23 9.16
N GLU A 37 -1.48 18.27 10.01
CA GLU A 37 -1.29 18.21 11.45
C GLU A 37 -0.74 16.84 11.85
N SER A 38 0.20 16.83 12.80
CA SER A 38 0.86 15.62 13.26
C SER A 38 -0.14 14.60 13.81
N VAL A 39 -0.09 13.39 13.28
CA VAL A 39 -0.93 12.27 13.70
C VAL A 39 -0.09 11.00 13.76
N ASP A 40 -0.63 9.96 14.36
CA ASP A 40 0.06 8.68 14.54
C ASP A 40 -0.25 7.73 13.38
N TYR A 41 0.78 7.38 12.62
CA TYR A 41 0.64 6.52 11.43
C TYR A 41 -0.02 5.15 11.71
N PRO A 42 0.18 4.49 12.89
CA PRO A 42 -0.45 3.19 13.12
C PRO A 42 -1.97 3.21 13.05
N VAL A 43 -2.60 4.32 13.42
CA VAL A 43 -4.06 4.47 13.36
C VAL A 43 -4.56 4.23 11.92
N TYR A 44 -3.88 4.84 10.96
CA TYR A 44 -4.27 4.77 9.54
C TYR A 44 -3.89 3.44 8.89
N ALA A 45 -2.76 2.87 9.29
CA ALA A 45 -2.37 1.54 8.86
C ALA A 45 -3.43 0.50 9.26
N LYS A 46 -3.93 0.58 10.50
CA LYS A 46 -4.97 -0.33 11.00
C LYS A 46 -6.27 -0.18 10.22
N LYS A 47 -6.69 1.05 9.93
CA LYS A 47 -7.91 1.30 9.15
C LYS A 47 -7.86 0.65 7.76
N VAL A 48 -6.75 0.82 7.06
CA VAL A 48 -6.55 0.23 5.73
C VAL A 48 -6.47 -1.30 5.81
N ALA A 49 -5.73 -1.83 6.79
CA ALA A 49 -5.64 -3.28 6.98
C ALA A 49 -7.01 -3.90 7.21
N HIS A 50 -7.83 -3.30 8.08
CA HIS A 50 -9.19 -3.79 8.33
C HIS A 50 -10.08 -3.69 7.11
N ALA A 51 -9.97 -2.63 6.31
CA ALA A 51 -10.74 -2.49 5.08
C ALA A 51 -10.48 -3.66 4.10
N ILE A 52 -9.24 -4.14 4.05
CA ILE A 52 -8.87 -5.28 3.21
C ILE A 52 -9.35 -6.60 3.83
N LEU A 53 -9.11 -6.80 5.13
CA LEU A 53 -9.49 -8.03 5.82
C LEU A 53 -11.02 -8.22 5.86
N ASP A 54 -11.77 -7.13 5.94
CA ASP A 54 -13.23 -7.16 5.95
C ASP A 54 -13.84 -7.29 4.54
N GLY A 55 -13.01 -7.30 3.50
CA GLY A 55 -13.46 -7.46 2.12
C GLY A 55 -14.02 -6.19 1.48
N GLU A 56 -13.93 -5.04 2.14
CA GLU A 56 -14.39 -3.76 1.59
C GLU A 56 -13.49 -3.30 0.44
N CYS A 57 -12.17 -3.52 0.57
CA CYS A 57 -11.19 -3.17 -0.44
C CYS A 57 -10.30 -4.39 -0.76
N GLU A 58 -9.81 -4.45 -1.99
CA GLU A 58 -8.94 -5.55 -2.44
C GLU A 58 -7.48 -5.28 -2.14
N LYS A 59 -7.06 -4.02 -2.31
CA LYS A 59 -5.68 -3.55 -2.13
C LYS A 59 -5.67 -2.23 -1.40
N GLY A 60 -4.52 -1.91 -0.82
CA GLY A 60 -4.32 -0.65 -0.12
C GLY A 60 -3.03 0.03 -0.51
N ILE A 61 -2.99 1.33 -0.29
CA ILE A 61 -1.80 2.15 -0.42
C ILE A 61 -1.66 2.95 0.87
N LEU A 62 -0.54 2.80 1.53
CA LEU A 62 -0.21 3.48 2.78
C LEU A 62 1.02 4.35 2.60
N ILE A 63 0.97 5.56 3.12
CA ILE A 63 2.05 6.52 2.97
C ILE A 63 2.35 7.17 4.33
N CYS A 64 3.61 7.12 4.75
CA CYS A 64 4.10 7.95 5.85
C CYS A 64 5.40 8.64 5.39
N GLY A 65 6.18 9.18 6.28
CA GLY A 65 7.43 9.84 5.88
C GLY A 65 8.39 8.92 5.13
N THR A 66 8.55 7.69 5.60
CA THR A 66 9.45 6.68 5.00
C THR A 66 8.73 5.49 4.39
N GLY A 67 7.47 5.27 4.73
CA GLY A 67 6.73 4.07 4.38
C GLY A 67 7.00 2.89 5.31
N ILE A 68 8.03 3.00 6.16
CA ILE A 68 8.50 1.87 6.99
C ILE A 68 7.58 1.60 8.16
N GLY A 69 7.35 2.60 9.01
CA GLY A 69 6.53 2.41 10.22
C GLY A 69 5.11 1.99 9.90
N ILE A 70 4.53 2.59 8.86
CA ILE A 70 3.16 2.29 8.47
C ILE A 70 3.04 0.87 7.89
N SER A 71 4.06 0.39 7.19
CA SER A 71 4.09 -0.99 6.68
C SER A 71 4.29 -2.01 7.79
N ILE A 72 5.17 -1.71 8.76
CA ILE A 72 5.38 -2.59 9.91
C ILE A 72 4.07 -2.80 10.66
N THR A 73 3.31 -1.73 10.88
CA THR A 73 2.01 -1.82 11.55
C THR A 73 1.04 -2.69 10.77
N ALA A 74 0.91 -2.45 9.47
CA ALA A 74 -0.01 -3.22 8.63
C ALA A 74 0.35 -4.71 8.63
N ASN A 75 1.63 -5.04 8.60
CA ASN A 75 2.11 -6.43 8.58
C ASN A 75 1.90 -7.19 9.90
N LYS A 76 1.42 -6.54 10.95
CA LYS A 76 1.03 -7.25 12.19
C LYS A 76 -0.28 -8.01 12.04
N PHE A 77 -1.04 -7.75 11.00
CA PHE A 77 -2.31 -8.43 10.76
C PHE A 77 -2.11 -9.61 9.83
N LYS A 78 -2.54 -10.79 10.27
CA LYS A 78 -2.52 -11.99 9.44
C LYS A 78 -3.36 -11.75 8.17
N GLY A 79 -2.82 -12.13 7.02
CA GLY A 79 -3.47 -11.89 5.73
C GLY A 79 -3.07 -10.57 5.08
N ILE A 80 -2.33 -9.71 5.78
CA ILE A 80 -1.79 -8.49 5.19
C ILE A 80 -0.32 -8.70 4.84
N ARG A 81 0.02 -8.39 3.60
CA ARG A 81 1.40 -8.37 3.12
C ARG A 81 1.64 -6.99 2.51
N ALA A 82 2.22 -6.12 3.33
CA ALA A 82 2.57 -4.76 2.95
C ALA A 82 4.03 -4.69 2.55
N ALA A 83 4.30 -4.11 1.39
CA ALA A 83 5.64 -3.96 0.86
C ALA A 83 6.00 -2.48 0.71
N VAL A 84 7.13 -2.08 1.30
CA VAL A 84 7.69 -0.74 1.06
C VAL A 84 8.45 -0.80 -0.26
N CYS A 85 8.05 0.03 -1.23
CA CYS A 85 8.69 0.06 -2.53
C CYS A 85 9.21 1.47 -2.82
N THR A 86 10.43 1.54 -3.33
CA THR A 86 11.08 2.78 -3.76
C THR A 86 11.35 2.81 -5.26
N ASP A 87 10.97 1.75 -5.97
CA ASP A 87 11.19 1.60 -7.39
C ASP A 87 10.12 0.69 -8.01
N CYS A 88 10.07 0.69 -9.35
CA CYS A 88 9.07 -0.10 -10.07
C CYS A 88 9.41 -1.60 -10.08
N PHE A 89 10.70 -1.94 -10.01
CA PHE A 89 11.11 -3.35 -10.00
C PHE A 89 10.57 -4.07 -8.75
N THR A 90 10.76 -3.47 -7.56
CA THR A 90 10.28 -4.08 -6.33
C THR A 90 8.74 -4.08 -6.24
N ALA A 91 8.09 -3.07 -6.80
CA ALA A 91 6.63 -3.02 -6.87
C ALA A 91 6.07 -4.16 -7.73
N GLU A 92 6.69 -4.41 -8.89
CA GLU A 92 6.32 -5.54 -9.76
C GLU A 92 6.62 -6.87 -9.07
N ALA A 93 7.84 -7.02 -8.53
CA ALA A 93 8.27 -8.27 -7.91
C ALA A 93 7.40 -8.67 -6.72
N THR A 94 7.04 -7.71 -5.87
CA THR A 94 6.20 -8.03 -4.70
C THR A 94 4.79 -8.45 -5.09
N ARG A 95 4.27 -7.94 -6.22
CA ARG A 95 3.01 -8.45 -6.77
C ARG A 95 3.16 -9.85 -7.33
N LEU A 96 4.15 -10.05 -8.20
CA LEU A 96 4.38 -11.35 -8.83
C LEU A 96 4.72 -12.46 -7.85
N HIS A 97 5.50 -12.15 -6.82
CA HIS A 97 6.06 -13.15 -5.91
C HIS A 97 5.34 -13.27 -4.58
N ASN A 98 4.94 -12.15 -3.99
CA ASN A 98 4.41 -12.11 -2.64
C ASN A 98 2.90 -11.89 -2.58
N ASP A 99 2.28 -11.62 -3.72
CA ASP A 99 0.88 -11.20 -3.79
C ASP A 99 0.59 -10.13 -2.74
N ALA A 100 1.48 -9.16 -2.62
CA ALA A 100 1.35 -8.08 -1.64
C ALA A 100 0.03 -7.34 -1.88
N ASN A 101 -0.74 -7.13 -0.82
CA ASN A 101 -2.03 -6.46 -0.91
C ASN A 101 -1.99 -5.00 -0.43
N ILE A 102 -0.86 -4.57 0.13
CA ILE A 102 -0.63 -3.17 0.47
C ILE A 102 0.71 -2.72 -0.08
N LEU A 103 0.70 -1.58 -0.78
CA LEU A 103 1.89 -0.85 -1.18
C LEU A 103 2.14 0.24 -0.13
N ALA A 104 3.34 0.32 0.42
CA ALA A 104 3.73 1.40 1.31
C ALA A 104 4.77 2.28 0.64
N LEU A 105 4.58 3.59 0.76
CA LEU A 105 5.43 4.61 0.15
C LEU A 105 5.91 5.62 1.19
N GLY A 106 7.11 6.12 0.99
CA GLY A 106 7.65 7.21 1.79
C GLY A 106 7.48 8.54 1.10
N GLY A 107 6.61 9.40 1.63
CA GLY A 107 6.37 10.73 1.07
C GLY A 107 7.61 11.64 1.07
N ARG A 108 8.57 11.36 1.94
CA ARG A 108 9.86 12.06 2.01
C ARG A 108 10.97 11.34 1.26
N VAL A 109 10.70 10.19 0.66
CA VAL A 109 11.69 9.35 -0.01
C VAL A 109 11.51 9.36 -1.52
N VAL A 110 10.27 9.22 -1.99
CA VAL A 110 9.97 9.19 -3.43
C VAL A 110 9.24 10.46 -3.85
N GLY A 111 9.67 11.04 -4.97
CA GLY A 111 8.96 12.15 -5.57
C GLY A 111 7.66 11.71 -6.24
N PRO A 112 6.73 12.64 -6.52
CA PRO A 112 5.42 12.31 -7.08
C PRO A 112 5.48 11.54 -8.39
N GLY A 113 6.38 11.91 -9.30
CA GLY A 113 6.50 11.25 -10.60
C GLY A 113 6.83 9.77 -10.48
N LEU A 114 7.83 9.43 -9.67
CA LEU A 114 8.21 8.04 -9.43
C LEU A 114 7.13 7.32 -8.64
N ALA A 115 6.56 7.97 -7.64
CA ALA A 115 5.51 7.37 -6.82
C ALA A 115 4.30 6.92 -7.66
N LEU A 116 3.87 7.73 -8.62
CA LEU A 116 2.75 7.39 -9.48
C LEU A 116 3.08 6.21 -10.40
N LYS A 117 4.31 6.09 -10.88
CA LYS A 117 4.76 4.93 -11.65
C LYS A 117 4.79 3.65 -10.78
N ILE A 118 5.22 3.78 -9.54
CA ILE A 118 5.21 2.67 -8.58
C ILE A 118 3.77 2.21 -8.33
N VAL A 119 2.85 3.14 -8.10
CA VAL A 119 1.42 2.85 -7.91
C VAL A 119 0.84 2.14 -9.13
N ASP A 120 1.09 2.68 -10.33
CA ASP A 120 0.62 2.08 -11.57
C ASP A 120 1.13 0.64 -11.73
N THR A 121 2.41 0.42 -11.51
CA THR A 121 3.03 -0.90 -11.58
C THR A 121 2.39 -1.85 -10.57
N PHE A 122 2.23 -1.42 -9.32
CA PHE A 122 1.63 -2.25 -8.27
C PHE A 122 0.19 -2.63 -8.58
N LEU A 123 -0.63 -1.67 -9.01
CA LEU A 123 -2.04 -1.92 -9.27
C LEU A 123 -2.29 -2.78 -10.52
N ASN A 124 -1.40 -2.72 -11.51
CA ASN A 124 -1.57 -3.42 -12.80
C ASN A 124 -0.78 -4.72 -12.91
N THR A 125 -0.02 -5.13 -11.90
CA THR A 125 0.72 -6.38 -11.93
C THR A 125 -0.07 -7.47 -11.20
N PRO A 126 -0.48 -8.56 -11.89
CA PRO A 126 -1.17 -9.67 -11.25
C PRO A 126 -0.19 -10.55 -10.48
N PHE A 127 -0.72 -11.40 -9.61
CA PHE A 127 0.08 -12.44 -8.98
C PHE A 127 0.44 -13.50 -10.03
N SER A 128 1.65 -14.05 -9.94
CA SER A 128 2.14 -15.06 -10.89
C SER A 128 1.36 -16.38 -10.85
N ASN A 129 0.78 -16.70 -9.70
CA ASN A 129 0.16 -18.02 -9.43
C ASN A 129 1.14 -19.20 -9.57
N ASP A 130 2.44 -18.90 -9.53
CA ASP A 130 3.49 -19.91 -9.54
C ASP A 130 3.43 -20.71 -8.22
N GLU A 131 3.47 -22.04 -8.32
CA GLU A 131 3.33 -22.93 -7.18
C GLU A 131 4.34 -22.65 -6.05
N ARG A 132 5.59 -22.34 -6.40
CA ARG A 132 6.62 -22.02 -5.39
C ARG A 132 6.29 -20.71 -4.66
N HIS A 133 5.67 -19.74 -5.33
CA HIS A 133 5.27 -18.47 -4.71
C HIS A 133 4.07 -18.69 -3.78
N ILE A 134 3.09 -19.51 -4.20
CA ILE A 134 1.96 -19.88 -3.36
C ILE A 134 2.45 -20.56 -2.08
N ARG A 135 3.38 -21.51 -2.22
CA ARG A 135 3.96 -22.23 -1.07
C ARG A 135 4.63 -21.28 -0.09
N ARG A 136 5.43 -20.35 -0.60
CA ARG A 136 6.16 -19.37 0.24
C ARG A 136 5.22 -18.40 0.93
N ILE A 137 4.17 -17.95 0.25
CA ILE A 137 3.14 -17.10 0.87
C ILE A 137 2.46 -17.84 2.01
N ASN A 138 2.11 -19.12 1.81
CA ASN A 138 1.51 -19.92 2.87
C ASN A 138 2.44 -20.03 4.09
N GLN A 139 3.75 -20.11 3.89
CA GLN A 139 4.73 -20.13 4.97
C GLN A 139 4.81 -18.76 5.69
N ILE A 140 4.58 -17.66 5.00
CA ILE A 140 4.47 -16.32 5.62
C ILE A 140 3.25 -16.27 6.53
N GLU A 141 2.12 -16.82 6.10
CA GLU A 141 0.84 -16.71 6.80
C GLU A 141 0.67 -17.73 7.94
N THR A 142 1.58 -18.67 8.07
CA THR A 142 1.53 -19.72 9.10
C THR A 142 2.80 -19.74 9.94
N GLU A 143 2.68 -20.08 11.22
CA GLU A 143 3.83 -20.25 12.11
C GLU A 143 4.53 -21.59 11.87
#